data_d09279a029e710c6cd98fdeb2e0d2ae8
#
_entry.id   d09279a029e710c6cd98fdeb2e0d2ae8
#
_cell.length_a   1.000
_cell.length_b   1.000
_cell.length_c   1.000
_cell.angle_alpha   90.00
_cell.angle_beta   90.00
_cell.angle_gamma   90.00
#
_symmetry.space_group_name_H-M   'P 1'
#
loop_
_entity.id
_entity.type
_entity.pdbx_description
1 polymer ?
#
loop_
_entity_poly.entity_id
_entity_poly.type
_entity_poly.pdbx_seq_one_letter_code
_entity_poly.pdbx_strand_id
1 'polypeptide(L)'
;MNTIIFACSTLRKELLAVMKENNNHTPIFFLPREVHTDPKFLHTYVQDKIDRFCQVDRIVICTSGCGGGTVGLTATTAEIVIPRTRDCLDILLSGNSLATLERNYEGVFFTDSWLEFTRNSPLDLDKLEAERGKEGAAEFIKKLYGRSNQFYIIDTGCYDLTPVRKYVRRMAHILNGTVEEVQGQYGILKKIAKNQFDEDFLVLNKGDTVPQGFTFPISTK
;
A
#
# COMPACT_ATOMS: atom_id res chain seq x y z
N MET A 1 17.43 -3.98 -20.63
CA MET A 1 16.31 -3.08 -20.33
C MET A 1 16.52 -2.50 -18.95
N ASN A 2 16.81 -1.20 -18.89
CA ASN A 2 17.01 -0.49 -17.63
C ASN A 2 15.66 -0.22 -16.97
N THR A 3 15.44 -0.79 -15.80
CA THR A 3 14.19 -0.66 -15.06
C THR A 3 14.43 0.02 -13.71
N ILE A 4 13.49 0.84 -13.26
CA ILE A 4 13.42 1.35 -11.89
C ILE A 4 12.03 1.05 -11.30
N ILE A 5 11.98 0.81 -9.99
CA ILE A 5 10.72 0.59 -9.26
C ILE A 5 10.44 1.82 -8.39
N PHE A 6 9.28 2.45 -8.56
CA PHE A 6 8.75 3.44 -7.63
C PHE A 6 7.80 2.74 -6.68
N ALA A 7 8.11 2.68 -5.42
CA ALA A 7 7.33 1.91 -4.46
C ALA A 7 6.88 2.75 -3.25
N CYS A 8 5.69 2.44 -2.75
CA CYS A 8 5.24 2.96 -1.47
C CYS A 8 6.19 2.48 -0.35
N SER A 9 6.60 3.39 0.54
CA SER A 9 7.46 3.05 1.67
C SER A 9 6.82 2.03 2.63
N THR A 10 5.49 1.91 2.62
CA THR A 10 4.76 0.91 3.42
C THR A 10 4.97 -0.53 2.95
N LEU A 11 5.46 -0.73 1.72
CA LEU A 11 5.77 -2.04 1.12
C LEU A 11 7.26 -2.40 1.21
N ARG A 12 8.07 -1.56 1.91
CA ARG A 12 9.54 -1.67 1.87
C ARG A 12 10.05 -3.04 2.29
N LYS A 13 9.55 -3.59 3.39
CA LYS A 13 10.05 -4.84 3.96
C LYS A 13 9.78 -6.01 3.03
N GLU A 14 8.55 -6.12 2.56
CA GLU A 14 8.10 -7.18 1.67
C GLU A 14 8.79 -7.09 0.29
N LEU A 15 8.84 -5.89 -0.28
CA LEU A 15 9.50 -5.70 -1.58
C LEU A 15 10.99 -6.06 -1.52
N LEU A 16 11.72 -5.60 -0.51
CA LEU A 16 13.13 -5.93 -0.35
C LEU A 16 13.33 -7.44 -0.12
N ALA A 17 12.43 -8.11 0.62
CA ALA A 17 12.49 -9.55 0.82
C ALA A 17 12.36 -10.31 -0.51
N VAL A 18 11.33 -10.03 -1.31
CA VAL A 18 11.13 -10.73 -2.60
C VAL A 18 12.22 -10.41 -3.62
N MET A 19 12.75 -9.17 -3.63
CA MET A 19 13.87 -8.80 -4.51
C MET A 19 15.13 -9.61 -4.16
N LYS A 20 15.43 -9.73 -2.86
CA LYS A 20 16.56 -10.54 -2.37
C LYS A 20 16.37 -12.03 -2.71
N GLU A 21 15.20 -12.60 -2.46
CA GLU A 21 14.88 -14.00 -2.76
C GLU A 21 15.04 -14.35 -4.24
N ASN A 22 14.75 -13.39 -5.13
CA ASN A 22 14.85 -13.57 -6.58
C ASN A 22 16.17 -13.07 -7.18
N ASN A 23 17.14 -12.69 -6.36
CA ASN A 23 18.42 -12.10 -6.79
C ASN A 23 18.22 -10.95 -7.79
N ASN A 24 17.17 -10.16 -7.59
CA ASN A 24 16.83 -9.02 -8.43
C ASN A 24 17.39 -7.74 -7.82
N HIS A 25 18.26 -7.06 -8.56
CA HIS A 25 18.97 -5.85 -8.14
C HIS A 25 18.43 -4.57 -8.79
N THR A 26 17.22 -4.62 -9.35
CA THR A 26 16.56 -3.44 -9.93
C THR A 26 16.51 -2.32 -8.89
N PRO A 27 16.97 -1.10 -9.20
CA PRO A 27 16.90 0.03 -8.29
C PRO A 27 15.47 0.35 -7.85
N ILE A 28 15.29 0.67 -6.57
CA ILE A 28 14.00 1.03 -6.00
C ILE A 28 14.06 2.45 -5.46
N PHE A 29 13.14 3.29 -5.92
CA PHE A 29 12.88 4.61 -5.38
C PHE A 29 11.66 4.54 -4.47
N PHE A 30 11.87 4.65 -3.16
CA PHE A 30 10.78 4.65 -2.21
C PHE A 30 10.16 6.04 -2.08
N LEU A 31 8.86 6.13 -2.35
CA LEU A 31 8.10 7.35 -2.21
C LEU A 31 7.99 7.74 -0.73
N PRO A 32 8.17 9.03 -0.39
CA PRO A 32 7.90 9.53 0.96
C PRO A 32 6.46 9.22 1.39
N ARG A 33 6.26 8.98 2.69
CA ARG A 33 4.92 8.66 3.22
C ARG A 33 3.94 9.82 3.07
N GLU A 34 4.44 11.03 3.17
CA GLU A 34 3.69 12.26 3.12
C GLU A 34 2.93 12.44 1.79
N VAL A 35 3.45 11.88 0.70
CA VAL A 35 2.79 11.98 -0.61
C VAL A 35 1.46 11.21 -0.67
N HIS A 36 1.22 10.30 0.27
CA HIS A 36 -0.02 9.52 0.35
C HIS A 36 -1.16 10.23 1.10
N THR A 37 -0.91 11.41 1.67
CA THR A 37 -1.93 12.16 2.42
C THR A 37 -2.99 12.80 1.51
N ASP A 38 -2.63 13.08 0.26
CA ASP A 38 -3.53 13.64 -0.76
C ASP A 38 -3.28 12.98 -2.12
N PRO A 39 -4.30 12.40 -2.78
CA PRO A 39 -4.17 11.82 -4.11
C PRO A 39 -3.63 12.77 -5.17
N LYS A 40 -3.96 14.07 -5.10
CA LYS A 40 -3.43 15.09 -6.04
C LYS A 40 -1.94 15.31 -5.81
N PHE A 41 -1.51 15.34 -4.56
CA PHE A 41 -0.09 15.47 -4.24
C PHE A 41 0.69 14.24 -4.69
N LEU A 42 0.17 13.04 -4.44
CA LEU A 42 0.74 11.79 -4.95
C LEU A 42 0.90 11.83 -6.48
N HIS A 43 -0.16 12.22 -7.20
CA HIS A 43 -0.16 12.35 -8.67
C HIS A 43 0.97 13.27 -9.15
N THR A 44 0.99 14.51 -8.65
CA THR A 44 1.98 15.51 -9.06
C THR A 44 3.39 15.06 -8.75
N TYR A 45 3.61 14.46 -7.57
CA TYR A 45 4.91 13.98 -7.15
C TYR A 45 5.41 12.84 -8.02
N VAL A 46 4.56 11.83 -8.29
CA VAL A 46 4.93 10.68 -9.13
C VAL A 46 5.17 11.10 -10.56
N GLN A 47 4.32 11.99 -11.12
CA GLN A 47 4.52 12.51 -12.48
C GLN A 47 5.85 13.26 -12.61
N ASP A 48 6.19 14.14 -11.64
CA ASP A 48 7.51 14.81 -11.63
C ASP A 48 8.66 13.82 -11.65
N LYS A 49 8.55 12.69 -10.95
CA LYS A 49 9.58 11.66 -10.99
C LYS A 49 9.62 10.92 -12.33
N ILE A 50 8.48 10.56 -12.91
CA ILE A 50 8.43 9.97 -14.25
C ILE A 50 9.15 10.86 -15.25
N ASP A 51 8.84 12.17 -15.24
CA ASP A 51 9.38 13.14 -16.19
C ASP A 51 10.91 13.32 -16.08
N ARG A 52 11.47 13.10 -14.89
CA ARG A 52 12.92 13.25 -14.62
C ARG A 52 13.74 11.98 -14.86
N PHE A 53 13.14 10.80 -14.83
CA PHE A 53 13.85 9.54 -15.05
C PHE A 53 13.95 9.23 -16.56
N CYS A 54 14.87 9.92 -17.26
CA CYS A 54 15.02 9.81 -18.72
C CYS A 54 15.96 8.70 -19.19
N GLN A 55 16.70 8.05 -18.28
CA GLN A 55 17.73 7.05 -18.62
C GLN A 55 17.29 5.62 -18.32
N VAL A 56 15.99 5.39 -18.25
CA VAL A 56 15.39 4.07 -18.02
C VAL A 56 14.47 3.73 -19.18
N ASP A 57 14.34 2.43 -19.43
CA ASP A 57 13.42 1.90 -20.45
C ASP A 57 12.02 1.63 -19.86
N ARG A 58 11.98 1.33 -18.55
CA ARG A 58 10.75 0.97 -17.81
C ARG A 58 10.72 1.54 -16.40
N ILE A 59 9.56 2.03 -16.00
CA ILE A 59 9.22 2.43 -14.63
C ILE A 59 8.11 1.54 -14.11
N VAL A 60 8.38 0.75 -13.07
CA VAL A 60 7.35 -0.03 -12.37
C VAL A 60 6.79 0.81 -11.23
N ILE A 61 5.52 1.18 -11.29
CA ILE A 61 4.86 2.02 -10.27
C ILE A 61 4.14 1.11 -9.27
N CYS A 62 4.79 0.79 -8.16
CA CYS A 62 4.27 -0.06 -7.09
C CYS A 62 3.64 0.79 -5.97
N THR A 63 2.67 1.66 -6.34
CA THR A 63 1.89 2.49 -5.41
C THR A 63 0.41 2.24 -5.50
N SER A 64 -0.05 1.44 -6.45
CA SER A 64 -1.47 1.13 -6.68
C SER A 64 -2.32 2.35 -7.07
N GLY A 65 -3.63 2.18 -7.07
CA GLY A 65 -4.60 3.24 -7.32
C GLY A 65 -4.60 4.37 -6.29
N CYS A 66 -4.36 4.04 -5.02
CA CYS A 66 -4.21 4.99 -3.90
C CYS A 66 -5.18 6.19 -3.95
N GLY A 67 -6.49 5.89 -3.88
CA GLY A 67 -7.51 6.94 -3.93
C GLY A 67 -7.63 7.67 -5.27
N GLY A 68 -7.10 7.10 -6.36
CA GLY A 68 -7.09 7.69 -7.69
C GLY A 68 -5.83 8.51 -8.00
N GLY A 69 -4.87 8.55 -7.10
CA GLY A 69 -3.65 9.36 -7.27
C GLY A 69 -2.74 8.92 -8.43
N THR A 70 -2.94 7.73 -8.98
CA THR A 70 -2.18 7.24 -10.15
C THR A 70 -2.96 7.37 -11.47
N VAL A 71 -4.24 7.67 -11.43
CA VAL A 71 -5.05 7.94 -12.64
C VAL A 71 -4.54 9.20 -13.33
N GLY A 72 -4.39 9.17 -14.64
CA GLY A 72 -3.91 10.30 -15.44
C GLY A 72 -2.38 10.43 -15.49
N LEU A 73 -1.61 9.60 -14.79
CA LEU A 73 -0.15 9.57 -14.97
C LEU A 73 0.19 9.22 -16.43
N THR A 74 1.11 9.98 -17.01
CA THR A 74 1.52 9.81 -18.41
C THR A 74 2.93 9.23 -18.48
N ALA A 75 3.11 8.26 -19.34
CA ALA A 75 4.39 7.62 -19.64
C ALA A 75 5.27 8.53 -20.54
N THR A 76 5.79 9.62 -20.00
CA THR A 76 6.49 10.66 -20.79
C THR A 76 7.88 10.22 -21.22
N THR A 77 8.61 9.48 -20.37
CA THR A 77 10.04 9.16 -20.59
C THR A 77 10.29 7.71 -20.92
N ALA A 78 9.52 6.79 -20.33
CA ALA A 78 9.71 5.34 -20.41
C ALA A 78 8.36 4.60 -20.41
N GLU A 79 8.39 3.29 -20.70
CA GLU A 79 7.23 2.41 -20.47
C GLU A 79 6.87 2.43 -18.98
N ILE A 80 5.57 2.50 -18.67
CA ILE A 80 5.08 2.35 -17.30
C ILE A 80 4.40 1.01 -17.12
N VAL A 81 4.74 0.33 -16.04
CA VAL A 81 4.05 -0.87 -15.56
C VAL A 81 3.46 -0.57 -14.19
N ILE A 82 2.16 -0.76 -14.03
CA ILE A 82 1.46 -0.49 -12.77
C ILE A 82 0.53 -1.66 -12.41
N PRO A 83 0.58 -2.21 -11.18
CA PRO A 83 -0.34 -3.25 -10.76
C PRO A 83 -1.77 -2.70 -10.70
N ARG A 84 -2.72 -3.49 -11.14
CA ARG A 84 -4.15 -3.14 -11.19
C ARG A 84 -4.83 -3.23 -9.83
N THR A 85 -4.10 -2.94 -8.78
CA THR A 85 -4.51 -2.92 -7.37
C THR A 85 -5.09 -1.57 -6.98
N ARG A 86 -6.00 -1.53 -6.03
CA ARG A 86 -6.64 -0.29 -5.55
C ARG A 86 -5.77 0.46 -4.55
N ASP A 87 -5.04 -0.29 -3.71
CA ASP A 87 -4.13 0.23 -2.70
C ASP A 87 -3.03 -0.80 -2.35
N CYS A 88 -2.15 -0.44 -1.43
CA CYS A 88 -1.08 -1.31 -0.98
C CYS A 88 -1.56 -2.56 -0.23
N LEU A 89 -2.78 -2.55 0.34
CA LEU A 89 -3.35 -3.71 1.01
C LEU A 89 -3.69 -4.81 -0.01
N ASP A 90 -4.23 -4.45 -1.18
CA ASP A 90 -4.44 -5.40 -2.27
C ASP A 90 -3.12 -6.06 -2.69
N ILE A 91 -2.02 -5.29 -2.74
CA ILE A 91 -0.69 -5.83 -3.04
C ILE A 91 -0.25 -6.85 -1.97
N LEU A 92 -0.43 -6.52 -0.69
CA LEU A 92 -0.01 -7.38 0.42
C LEU A 92 -0.87 -8.64 0.55
N LEU A 93 -2.17 -8.53 0.27
CA LEU A 93 -3.12 -9.64 0.38
C LEU A 93 -3.18 -10.51 -0.88
N SER A 94 -2.74 -10.00 -2.04
CA SER A 94 -2.81 -10.72 -3.31
C SER A 94 -2.05 -12.04 -3.30
N GLY A 95 -2.70 -13.10 -3.76
CA GLY A 95 -2.07 -14.37 -4.10
C GLY A 95 -1.48 -14.35 -5.51
N ASN A 96 -1.69 -15.44 -6.24
CA ASN A 96 -1.16 -15.59 -7.60
C ASN A 96 -1.88 -14.74 -8.65
N SER A 97 -3.11 -14.28 -8.37
CA SER A 97 -3.89 -13.42 -9.27
C SER A 97 -4.77 -12.46 -8.47
N LEU A 98 -4.94 -11.24 -8.98
CA LEU A 98 -5.87 -10.27 -8.42
C LEU A 98 -7.34 -10.68 -8.61
N ALA A 99 -7.64 -11.51 -9.60
CA ALA A 99 -8.99 -12.02 -9.83
C ALA A 99 -9.51 -12.89 -8.67
N THR A 100 -8.62 -13.45 -7.86
CA THR A 100 -8.95 -14.27 -6.68
C THR A 100 -8.76 -13.53 -5.35
N LEU A 101 -8.51 -12.23 -5.41
CA LEU A 101 -8.30 -11.43 -4.20
C LEU A 101 -9.63 -11.28 -3.44
N GLU A 102 -9.65 -11.78 -2.21
CA GLU A 102 -10.74 -11.56 -1.27
C GLU A 102 -10.27 -10.59 -0.17
N ARG A 103 -11.06 -9.55 0.09
CA ARG A 103 -10.78 -8.57 1.13
C ARG A 103 -12.06 -7.98 1.69
N ASN A 104 -12.13 -7.86 3.00
CA ASN A 104 -13.19 -7.09 3.65
C ASN A 104 -12.90 -5.58 3.53
N TYR A 105 -13.68 -4.87 2.72
CA TYR A 105 -13.50 -3.43 2.47
C TYR A 105 -14.00 -2.52 3.60
N GLU A 106 -14.76 -3.05 4.54
CA GLU A 106 -15.20 -2.33 5.74
C GLU A 106 -14.23 -2.51 6.92
N GLY A 107 -13.30 -3.46 6.81
CA GLY A 107 -12.29 -3.74 7.81
C GLY A 107 -11.12 -2.76 7.80
N VAL A 108 -10.51 -2.58 8.97
CA VAL A 108 -9.30 -1.78 9.15
C VAL A 108 -8.09 -2.69 9.22
N PHE A 109 -7.14 -2.50 8.32
CA PHE A 109 -5.97 -3.36 8.19
C PHE A 109 -4.71 -2.68 8.75
N PHE A 110 -3.89 -3.47 9.46
CA PHE A 110 -2.65 -3.01 10.04
C PHE A 110 -1.47 -3.88 9.62
N THR A 111 -0.37 -3.21 9.32
CA THR A 111 0.97 -3.79 9.19
C THR A 111 1.91 -3.03 10.11
N ASP A 112 3.13 -3.51 10.28
CA ASP A 112 4.17 -2.79 11.02
C ASP A 112 4.46 -1.39 10.40
N SER A 113 4.52 -1.31 9.07
CA SER A 113 4.73 -0.03 8.37
C SER A 113 3.58 0.96 8.60
N TRP A 114 2.32 0.49 8.66
CA TRP A 114 1.17 1.32 8.99
C TRP A 114 1.16 1.73 10.46
N LEU A 115 1.56 0.83 11.36
CA LEU A 115 1.73 1.17 12.78
C LEU A 115 2.79 2.26 12.96
N GLU A 116 3.92 2.15 12.27
CA GLU A 116 4.98 3.17 12.30
C GLU A 116 4.47 4.53 11.76
N PHE A 117 3.69 4.52 10.67
CA PHE A 117 3.03 5.72 10.16
C PHE A 117 2.09 6.33 11.19
N THR A 118 1.23 5.52 11.82
CA THR A 118 0.27 5.97 12.85
C THR A 118 1.00 6.57 14.05
N ARG A 119 2.05 5.92 14.55
CA ARG A 119 2.86 6.41 15.68
C ARG A 119 3.53 7.75 15.42
N ASN A 120 3.87 8.04 14.17
CA ASN A 120 4.46 9.32 13.78
C ASN A 120 3.41 10.41 13.46
N SER A 121 2.13 10.07 13.48
CA SER A 121 1.01 10.98 13.22
C SER A 121 0.41 11.55 14.51
N PRO A 122 -0.41 12.61 14.44
CA PRO A 122 -1.23 13.08 15.56
C PRO A 122 -2.32 12.07 15.99
N LEU A 123 -2.56 11.02 15.19
CA LEU A 123 -3.58 10.00 15.47
C LEU A 123 -3.05 8.83 16.30
N ASP A 124 -1.80 8.88 16.74
CA ASP A 124 -1.23 7.88 17.63
C ASP A 124 -1.97 7.83 18.96
N LEU A 125 -2.37 6.63 19.38
CA LEU A 125 -3.19 6.46 20.59
C LEU A 125 -2.45 6.91 21.86
N ASP A 126 -1.13 6.70 21.94
CA ASP A 126 -0.36 7.11 23.12
C ASP A 126 -0.26 8.64 23.21
N LYS A 127 -0.12 9.32 22.07
CA LYS A 127 -0.17 10.80 22.00
C LYS A 127 -1.55 11.34 22.35
N LEU A 128 -2.60 10.74 21.80
CA LEU A 128 -3.97 11.13 22.12
C LEU A 128 -4.30 10.95 23.60
N GLU A 129 -3.85 9.84 24.20
CA GLU A 129 -4.04 9.62 25.66
C GLU A 129 -3.24 10.63 26.49
N ALA A 130 -2.04 11.01 26.07
CA ALA A 130 -1.24 12.03 26.75
C ALA A 130 -1.87 13.43 26.65
N GLU A 131 -2.48 13.78 25.52
CA GLU A 131 -3.08 15.10 25.29
C GLU A 131 -4.48 15.25 25.87
N ARG A 132 -5.30 14.18 25.82
CA ARG A 132 -6.75 14.24 26.10
C ARG A 132 -7.20 13.35 27.25
N GLY A 133 -6.27 12.61 27.88
CA GLY A 133 -6.60 11.53 28.79
C GLY A 133 -7.20 10.31 28.09
N LYS A 134 -7.33 9.20 28.79
CA LYS A 134 -7.83 7.93 28.23
C LYS A 134 -9.26 8.04 27.67
N GLU A 135 -10.14 8.72 28.36
CA GLU A 135 -11.54 8.90 27.96
C GLU A 135 -11.65 9.78 26.70
N GLY A 136 -10.96 10.94 26.68
CA GLY A 136 -10.95 11.82 25.52
C GLY A 136 -10.30 11.22 24.28
N ALA A 137 -9.24 10.41 24.45
CA ALA A 137 -8.66 9.64 23.37
C ALA A 137 -9.63 8.59 22.83
N ALA A 138 -10.32 7.85 23.72
CA ALA A 138 -11.30 6.85 23.29
C ALA A 138 -12.48 7.48 22.54
N GLU A 139 -12.99 8.62 22.99
CA GLU A 139 -14.05 9.36 22.28
C GLU A 139 -13.59 9.82 20.90
N PHE A 140 -12.34 10.32 20.78
CA PHE A 140 -11.78 10.73 19.50
C PHE A 140 -11.66 9.54 18.52
N ILE A 141 -11.10 8.42 18.99
CA ILE A 141 -10.95 7.18 18.21
C ILE A 141 -12.34 6.65 17.76
N LYS A 142 -13.35 6.68 18.64
CA LYS A 142 -14.72 6.30 18.28
C LYS A 142 -15.30 7.20 17.18
N LYS A 143 -15.03 8.49 17.20
CA LYS A 143 -15.49 9.40 16.12
C LYS A 143 -14.79 9.10 14.80
N LEU A 144 -13.49 8.76 14.84
CA LEU A 144 -12.69 8.52 13.63
C LEU A 144 -13.00 7.16 12.99
N TYR A 145 -13.11 6.09 13.79
CA TYR A 145 -13.20 4.71 13.33
C TYR A 145 -14.55 4.04 13.67
N GLY A 146 -15.48 4.74 14.30
CA GLY A 146 -16.67 4.17 14.94
C GLY A 146 -17.64 3.40 14.02
N ARG A 147 -17.40 3.42 12.70
CA ARG A 147 -18.12 2.56 11.75
C ARG A 147 -17.43 1.21 11.55
N SER A 148 -16.18 1.06 11.96
CA SER A 148 -15.37 -0.14 11.75
C SER A 148 -15.13 -0.84 13.08
N ASN A 149 -15.62 -2.07 13.19
CA ASN A 149 -15.43 -2.93 14.36
C ASN A 149 -14.64 -4.22 14.05
N GLN A 150 -14.13 -4.34 12.83
CA GLN A 150 -13.31 -5.48 12.38
C GLN A 150 -11.91 -5.00 12.04
N PHE A 151 -10.93 -5.51 12.76
CA PHE A 151 -9.52 -5.16 12.63
C PHE A 151 -8.74 -6.36 12.15
N TYR A 152 -7.89 -6.15 11.17
CA TYR A 152 -7.07 -7.18 10.58
C TYR A 152 -5.58 -6.84 10.74
N ILE A 153 -4.79 -7.82 11.13
CA ILE A 153 -3.33 -7.74 11.15
C ILE A 153 -2.82 -8.60 10.01
N ILE A 154 -2.11 -8.00 9.05
CA ILE A 154 -1.54 -8.74 7.92
C ILE A 154 -0.18 -9.30 8.34
N ASP A 155 -0.07 -10.61 8.47
CA ASP A 155 1.20 -11.30 8.70
C ASP A 155 1.87 -11.60 7.35
N THR A 156 2.93 -10.85 7.04
CA THR A 156 3.75 -11.07 5.84
C THR A 156 4.99 -11.92 6.11
N GLY A 157 5.27 -12.25 7.38
CA GLY A 157 6.51 -12.89 7.79
C GLY A 157 7.76 -11.98 7.70
N CYS A 158 7.60 -10.72 7.30
CA CYS A 158 8.71 -9.78 7.10
C CYS A 158 9.00 -8.89 8.32
N TYR A 159 8.21 -9.00 9.40
CA TYR A 159 8.36 -8.19 10.62
C TYR A 159 7.81 -8.88 11.87
N ASP A 160 8.19 -8.38 13.05
CA ASP A 160 7.63 -8.84 14.33
C ASP A 160 6.20 -8.34 14.52
N LEU A 161 5.26 -9.26 14.69
CA LEU A 161 3.84 -8.95 14.90
C LEU A 161 3.53 -8.42 16.31
N THR A 162 4.42 -8.62 17.28
CA THR A 162 4.17 -8.28 18.69
C THR A 162 3.74 -6.82 18.91
N PRO A 163 4.45 -5.81 18.34
CA PRO A 163 4.04 -4.42 18.48
C PRO A 163 2.70 -4.12 17.82
N VAL A 164 2.43 -4.71 16.66
CA VAL A 164 1.19 -4.52 15.90
C VAL A 164 0.02 -5.11 16.67
N ARG A 165 0.16 -6.36 17.15
CA ARG A 165 -0.84 -7.02 17.99
C ARG A 165 -1.22 -6.20 19.21
N LYS A 166 -0.20 -5.68 19.92
CA LYS A 166 -0.44 -4.86 21.12
C LYS A 166 -1.25 -3.61 20.79
N TYR A 167 -0.90 -2.90 19.72
CA TYR A 167 -1.57 -1.67 19.32
C TYR A 167 -3.01 -1.94 18.85
N VAL A 168 -3.19 -2.90 17.93
CA VAL A 168 -4.49 -3.21 17.34
C VAL A 168 -5.48 -3.73 18.37
N ARG A 169 -5.04 -4.54 19.34
CA ARG A 169 -5.90 -5.00 20.45
C ARG A 169 -6.41 -3.86 21.32
N ARG A 170 -5.58 -2.83 21.57
CA ARG A 170 -6.03 -1.62 22.29
C ARG A 170 -7.08 -0.86 21.49
N MET A 171 -6.88 -0.69 20.18
CA MET A 171 -7.84 -0.05 19.28
C MET A 171 -9.17 -0.81 19.26
N ALA A 172 -9.11 -2.13 19.06
CA ALA A 172 -10.29 -3.00 19.05
C ALA A 172 -11.05 -2.94 20.38
N HIS A 173 -10.34 -2.93 21.52
CA HIS A 173 -10.99 -2.79 22.83
C HIS A 173 -11.78 -1.48 22.97
N ILE A 174 -11.20 -0.35 22.51
CA ILE A 174 -11.89 0.96 22.55
C ILE A 174 -13.15 0.96 21.69
N LEU A 175 -13.12 0.25 20.57
CA LEU A 175 -14.19 0.24 19.56
C LEU A 175 -15.14 -0.96 19.68
N ASN A 176 -15.00 -1.79 20.72
CA ASN A 176 -15.73 -3.05 20.90
C ASN A 176 -15.66 -3.94 19.64
N GLY A 177 -14.50 -3.97 19.01
CA GLY A 177 -14.26 -4.68 17.77
C GLY A 177 -13.55 -6.01 17.96
N THR A 178 -13.46 -6.76 16.87
CA THR A 178 -12.72 -8.04 16.77
C THR A 178 -11.37 -7.83 16.09
N VAL A 179 -10.43 -8.70 16.38
CA VAL A 179 -9.09 -8.71 15.74
C VAL A 179 -8.86 -10.07 15.11
N GLU A 180 -8.51 -10.07 13.84
CA GLU A 180 -8.14 -11.26 13.08
C GLU A 180 -6.74 -11.09 12.49
N GLU A 181 -5.95 -12.17 12.44
CA GLU A 181 -4.67 -12.19 11.75
C GLU A 181 -4.87 -12.88 10.39
N VAL A 182 -4.49 -12.19 9.32
CA VAL A 182 -4.61 -12.69 7.96
C VAL A 182 -3.23 -12.83 7.32
N GLN A 183 -3.04 -13.89 6.54
CA GLN A 183 -1.77 -14.14 5.88
C GLN A 183 -1.57 -13.19 4.69
N GLY A 184 -0.49 -12.43 4.70
CA GLY A 184 -0.03 -11.65 3.56
C GLY A 184 0.68 -12.55 2.55
N GLN A 185 0.20 -12.58 1.31
CA GLN A 185 0.75 -13.42 0.23
C GLN A 185 1.66 -12.63 -0.72
N TYR A 186 1.44 -11.32 -0.82
CA TYR A 186 2.18 -10.33 -1.63
C TYR A 186 2.60 -10.84 -3.03
N GLY A 187 1.68 -11.56 -3.71
CA GLY A 187 1.93 -12.16 -5.03
C GLY A 187 2.32 -11.14 -6.09
N ILE A 188 1.75 -9.94 -6.07
CA ILE A 188 2.12 -8.83 -6.95
C ILE A 188 3.60 -8.47 -6.81
N LEU A 189 4.12 -8.40 -5.58
CA LEU A 189 5.55 -8.10 -5.36
C LEU A 189 6.43 -9.24 -5.86
N LYS A 190 6.01 -10.50 -5.71
CA LYS A 190 6.71 -11.66 -6.27
C LYS A 190 6.78 -11.62 -7.79
N LYS A 191 5.69 -11.21 -8.46
CA LYS A 191 5.67 -11.01 -9.92
C LYS A 191 6.61 -9.88 -10.35
N ILE A 192 6.60 -8.75 -9.65
CA ILE A 192 7.54 -7.63 -9.90
C ILE A 192 8.99 -8.11 -9.77
N ALA A 193 9.32 -8.83 -8.70
CA ALA A 193 10.68 -9.35 -8.48
C ALA A 193 11.14 -10.32 -9.57
N LYS A 194 10.20 -11.02 -10.23
CA LYS A 194 10.45 -11.94 -11.35
C LYS A 194 10.33 -11.28 -12.73
N ASN A 195 10.02 -9.98 -12.80
CA ASN A 195 9.69 -9.26 -14.04
C ASN A 195 8.55 -9.94 -14.83
N GLN A 196 7.55 -10.47 -14.14
CA GLN A 196 6.35 -11.11 -14.70
C GLN A 196 5.18 -10.13 -14.65
N PHE A 197 4.86 -9.53 -15.81
CA PHE A 197 3.81 -8.52 -15.92
C PHE A 197 2.68 -9.06 -16.79
N ASP A 198 1.80 -9.83 -16.19
CA ASP A 198 0.61 -10.45 -16.78
C ASP A 198 -0.64 -9.54 -16.66
N GLU A 199 -1.84 -10.14 -16.75
CA GLU A 199 -3.12 -9.43 -16.66
C GLU A 199 -3.36 -8.66 -15.34
N ASP A 200 -2.60 -8.95 -14.29
CA ASP A 200 -2.64 -8.21 -13.04
C ASP A 200 -1.96 -6.83 -13.14
N PHE A 201 -1.34 -6.54 -14.28
CA PHE A 201 -0.66 -5.28 -14.53
C PHE A 201 -1.25 -4.53 -15.73
N LEU A 202 -1.26 -3.23 -15.65
CA LEU A 202 -1.42 -2.34 -16.79
C LEU A 202 -0.02 -1.96 -17.30
N VAL A 203 0.21 -2.20 -18.59
CA VAL A 203 1.45 -1.80 -19.29
C VAL A 203 1.10 -0.67 -20.24
N LEU A 204 1.79 0.46 -20.09
CA LEU A 204 1.60 1.67 -20.88
C LEU A 204 2.86 1.97 -21.67
N ASN A 205 2.72 2.09 -22.99
CA ASN A 205 3.82 2.55 -23.85
C ASN A 205 4.07 4.05 -23.61
N LYS A 206 5.25 4.50 -24.01
CA LYS A 206 5.58 5.93 -23.98
C LYS A 206 4.54 6.73 -24.77
N GLY A 207 3.98 7.75 -24.12
CA GLY A 207 2.89 8.58 -24.61
C GLY A 207 1.51 8.22 -24.07
N ASP A 208 1.33 7.00 -23.55
CA ASP A 208 0.06 6.55 -22.99
C ASP A 208 -0.17 7.15 -21.60
N THR A 209 -1.44 7.14 -21.18
CA THR A 209 -1.88 7.69 -19.88
C THR A 209 -2.68 6.64 -19.11
N VAL A 210 -2.51 6.57 -17.79
CA VAL A 210 -3.26 5.66 -16.91
C VAL A 210 -4.76 6.00 -16.97
N PRO A 211 -5.62 5.09 -17.48
CA PRO A 211 -7.04 5.37 -17.63
C PRO A 211 -7.80 5.29 -16.31
N GLN A 212 -8.97 5.90 -16.26
CA GLN A 212 -9.95 5.66 -15.19
C GLN A 212 -10.34 4.17 -15.15
N GLY A 213 -10.56 3.64 -13.94
CA GLY A 213 -11.04 2.27 -13.75
C GLY A 213 -10.02 1.18 -14.14
N PHE A 214 -8.74 1.49 -14.20
CA PHE A 214 -7.71 0.51 -14.54
C PHE A 214 -7.52 -0.60 -13.50
N THR A 215 -7.96 -0.37 -12.26
CA THR A 215 -7.87 -1.36 -11.18
C THR A 215 -8.85 -2.50 -11.38
N PHE A 216 -8.55 -3.67 -10.82
CA PHE A 216 -9.50 -4.78 -10.83
C PHE A 216 -10.80 -4.37 -10.13
N PRO A 217 -11.97 -4.77 -10.68
CA PRO A 217 -13.26 -4.50 -10.05
C PRO A 217 -13.35 -5.20 -8.69
N ILE A 218 -14.09 -4.58 -7.76
CA ILE A 218 -14.43 -5.22 -6.50
C ILE A 218 -15.36 -6.39 -6.81
N SER A 219 -14.97 -7.61 -6.44
CA SER A 219 -15.90 -8.72 -6.39
C SER A 219 -16.87 -8.46 -5.24
N THR A 220 -18.04 -7.89 -5.52
CA THR A 220 -19.14 -7.82 -4.55
C THR A 220 -19.73 -9.23 -4.46
N LYS A 221 -19.33 -9.98 -3.44
CA LYS A 221 -20.10 -11.13 -2.98
C LYS A 221 -21.16 -10.67 -2.00
#